data_b59b1eaff5be074b2b00d2941c95ea09
#
_entry.id   b59b1eaff5be074b2b00d2941c95ea09
#
_cell.length_a   1.000
_cell.length_b   1.000
_cell.length_c   1.000
_cell.angle_alpha   90.00
_cell.angle_beta   90.00
_cell.angle_gamma   90.00
#
_symmetry.space_group_name_H-M   'P 1'
#
loop_
_entity.id
_entity.type
_entity.pdbx_description
1 polymer ?
#
loop_
_entity_poly.entity_id
_entity_poly.type
_entity_poly.pdbx_seq_one_letter_code
_entity_poly.pdbx_strand_id
1 'polypeptide(L)'
;MNRSRSAWLMVCSLSIATSGLLACSSNGSKPNNGNDAGNGSDASVDSGPPPLISHPNPIISQGKTVFPTSSALVNDGNYHNGGWTTRAANLPASAAINIGAGPTRLLVQWDDGGTYNYKDPAGTVVYGFPMGYTIDVSGDSTTGADGTWTSVVTVTDNAVRTRGHVIDFTGKTWVRMTVTAAPPTESGNGVQIGEIDVHDLSNSPELPDDTWFFMGDSITAFAYDRAAAHQPSFASLIHMALDPYFPAMINGGIGSELSANGLARLPEALMLNPAYRFFVLGYGTNDANRGGTNGMDTYRSNMQAMIDMVKAAGKIPIIPRIPYASNPLYSMTDQYNVIVDELVASNNLIPGPDFYAFFMANPDDFTCPPCGPGRTTDGLHPDDTGLQAMNQLWATAAMPLYPAP
;
A
#
# COMPACT_ATOMS: atom_id res chain seq x y z
N MET A 1 -3.74 -45.66 -9.63
CA MET A 1 -5.19 -45.45 -9.42
C MET A 1 -5.43 -43.95 -9.44
N ASN A 2 -5.89 -43.45 -10.57
CA ASN A 2 -6.18 -42.02 -10.81
C ASN A 2 -7.49 -41.64 -10.12
N ARG A 3 -7.46 -40.57 -9.32
CA ARG A 3 -8.67 -39.82 -8.95
C ARG A 3 -8.52 -38.37 -9.41
N SER A 4 -9.21 -38.07 -10.52
CA SER A 4 -9.47 -36.71 -10.98
C SER A 4 -10.36 -35.98 -9.97
N ARG A 5 -9.94 -34.81 -9.53
CA ARG A 5 -10.81 -33.86 -8.81
C ARG A 5 -11.27 -32.79 -9.81
N SER A 6 -12.55 -32.84 -10.11
CA SER A 6 -13.24 -31.82 -10.88
C SER A 6 -13.42 -30.56 -10.04
N ALA A 7 -12.91 -29.44 -10.53
CA ALA A 7 -13.18 -28.11 -9.95
C ALA A 7 -14.60 -27.70 -10.35
N TRP A 8 -15.43 -27.40 -9.36
CA TRP A 8 -16.73 -26.76 -9.57
C TRP A 8 -16.54 -25.24 -9.47
N LEU A 9 -16.71 -24.55 -10.59
CA LEU A 9 -16.91 -23.11 -10.61
C LEU A 9 -18.32 -22.82 -10.07
N MET A 10 -18.39 -22.22 -8.88
CA MET A 10 -19.63 -21.69 -8.34
C MET A 10 -19.75 -20.22 -8.75
N VAL A 11 -20.57 -19.96 -9.76
CA VAL A 11 -20.95 -18.59 -10.15
C VAL A 11 -22.01 -18.12 -9.15
N CYS A 12 -21.64 -17.27 -8.20
CA CYS A 12 -22.60 -16.56 -7.35
C CYS A 12 -23.10 -15.32 -8.11
N SER A 13 -24.33 -15.41 -8.59
CA SER A 13 -25.09 -14.25 -9.09
C SER A 13 -25.54 -13.39 -7.89
N LEU A 14 -24.98 -12.19 -7.78
CA LEU A 14 -25.34 -11.20 -6.77
C LEU A 14 -26.58 -10.46 -7.24
N SER A 15 -27.74 -10.70 -6.59
CA SER A 15 -28.95 -9.92 -6.78
C SER A 15 -28.89 -8.65 -5.95
N ILE A 16 -28.83 -7.49 -6.60
CA ILE A 16 -28.88 -6.18 -5.97
C ILE A 16 -30.34 -5.87 -5.61
N ALA A 17 -30.64 -5.85 -4.32
CA ALA A 17 -31.91 -5.35 -3.81
C ALA A 17 -31.81 -3.83 -3.59
N THR A 18 -32.45 -3.04 -4.45
CA THR A 18 -32.63 -1.60 -4.29
C THR A 18 -33.69 -1.31 -3.23
N SER A 19 -33.27 -0.85 -2.05
CA SER A 19 -34.16 -0.34 -1.03
C SER A 19 -34.38 1.17 -1.26
N GLY A 20 -35.55 1.54 -1.75
CA GLY A 20 -35.95 2.94 -1.90
C GLY A 20 -36.21 3.61 -0.55
N LEU A 21 -35.57 4.72 -0.29
CA LEU A 21 -35.89 5.62 0.82
C LEU A 21 -36.99 6.59 0.37
N LEU A 22 -38.15 6.47 1.02
CA LEU A 22 -39.23 7.47 0.96
C LEU A 22 -38.86 8.67 1.82
N ALA A 23 -38.75 9.83 1.19
CA ALA A 23 -38.63 11.11 1.90
C ALA A 23 -40.03 11.58 2.33
N CYS A 24 -40.25 11.75 3.65
CA CYS A 24 -41.39 12.49 4.19
C CYS A 24 -40.99 13.96 4.37
N SER A 25 -41.61 14.85 3.59
CA SER A 25 -41.58 16.29 3.81
C SER A 25 -42.66 16.68 4.81
N SER A 26 -42.29 17.37 5.90
CA SER A 26 -43.22 18.11 6.73
C SER A 26 -42.91 19.60 6.71
N ASN A 27 -43.81 20.36 6.11
CA ASN A 27 -43.87 21.82 6.20
C ASN A 27 -44.28 22.24 7.62
N GLY A 28 -43.51 23.10 8.26
CA GLY A 28 -43.88 23.78 9.50
C GLY A 28 -43.31 25.21 9.49
N SER A 29 -44.24 26.17 9.52
CA SER A 29 -44.05 27.61 9.41
C SER A 29 -43.27 28.26 10.55
N LYS A 30 -42.56 29.34 10.22
CA LYS A 30 -41.83 30.26 11.09
C LYS A 30 -42.75 31.00 12.12
N PRO A 31 -42.17 31.58 13.19
CA PRO A 31 -41.97 33.02 13.17
C PRO A 31 -40.56 33.51 13.53
N ASN A 32 -40.33 34.68 12.99
CA ASN A 32 -39.16 35.53 13.03
C ASN A 32 -39.01 36.19 14.43
N ASN A 33 -37.75 36.31 14.95
CA ASN A 33 -37.28 37.54 15.61
C ASN A 33 -35.81 37.51 16.00
N GLY A 34 -35.10 38.54 15.63
CA GLY A 34 -34.09 39.23 16.47
C GLY A 34 -32.63 38.83 16.28
N ASN A 35 -31.93 39.68 15.57
CA ASN A 35 -30.49 40.04 15.67
C ASN A 35 -29.67 39.39 16.75
N ASP A 36 -28.58 38.70 16.34
CA ASP A 36 -27.28 38.96 16.93
C ASP A 36 -26.16 38.68 15.91
N ALA A 37 -25.30 39.69 15.76
CA ALA A 37 -24.10 39.62 14.92
C ALA A 37 -23.01 38.85 15.66
N GLY A 38 -22.75 37.64 15.23
CA GLY A 38 -21.61 36.82 15.63
C GLY A 38 -20.88 36.38 14.37
N ASN A 39 -19.80 37.10 14.07
CA ASN A 39 -18.87 36.80 12.96
C ASN A 39 -18.06 35.56 13.32
N GLY A 40 -18.53 34.39 12.91
CA GLY A 40 -17.81 33.14 12.94
C GLY A 40 -17.94 32.51 11.55
N SER A 41 -16.95 32.78 10.69
CA SER A 41 -16.84 32.08 9.41
C SER A 41 -16.41 30.64 9.68
N ASP A 42 -17.35 29.78 10.04
CA ASP A 42 -17.24 28.35 9.80
C ASP A 42 -17.32 28.17 8.29
N ALA A 43 -16.17 28.23 7.66
CA ALA A 43 -16.01 27.66 6.32
C ALA A 43 -16.20 26.16 6.46
N SER A 44 -17.45 25.68 6.39
CA SER A 44 -17.72 24.31 6.00
C SER A 44 -17.06 24.14 4.65
N VAL A 45 -15.90 23.50 4.63
CA VAL A 45 -15.30 23.04 3.41
C VAL A 45 -16.31 22.06 2.84
N ASP A 46 -17.03 22.50 1.82
CA ASP A 46 -17.89 21.64 1.01
C ASP A 46 -16.95 20.63 0.35
N SER A 47 -16.72 19.52 1.06
CA SER A 47 -15.97 18.40 0.54
C SER A 47 -16.89 17.73 -0.47
N GLY A 48 -16.70 18.10 -1.73
CA GLY A 48 -17.36 17.46 -2.87
C GLY A 48 -17.20 15.93 -2.85
N PRO A 49 -17.85 15.24 -3.76
CA PRO A 49 -17.73 13.79 -3.85
C PRO A 49 -16.26 13.38 -3.92
N PRO A 50 -15.88 12.18 -3.40
CA PRO A 50 -14.50 11.71 -3.42
C PRO A 50 -13.95 11.79 -4.84
N PRO A 51 -12.69 12.20 -5.01
CA PRO A 51 -12.09 12.35 -6.31
C PRO A 51 -12.06 11.01 -7.04
N LEU A 52 -12.63 10.96 -8.22
CA LEU A 52 -12.59 9.77 -9.06
C LEU A 52 -11.19 9.58 -9.64
N ILE A 53 -10.77 8.33 -9.74
CA ILE A 53 -9.59 7.90 -10.48
C ILE A 53 -10.00 7.82 -11.95
N SER A 54 -9.43 8.67 -12.80
CA SER A 54 -9.83 8.80 -14.20
C SER A 54 -8.75 8.39 -15.20
N HIS A 55 -7.50 8.23 -14.75
CA HIS A 55 -6.38 7.89 -15.60
C HIS A 55 -5.77 6.56 -15.15
N PRO A 56 -5.79 5.53 -16.00
CA PRO A 56 -5.13 4.27 -15.67
C PRO A 56 -3.61 4.42 -15.66
N ASN A 57 -2.97 3.71 -14.74
CA ASN A 57 -1.53 3.57 -14.65
C ASN A 57 -1.13 2.11 -14.93
N PRO A 58 -1.25 1.62 -16.17
CA PRO A 58 -1.00 0.20 -16.45
C PRO A 58 0.41 -0.19 -16.06
N ILE A 59 0.54 -1.36 -15.43
CA ILE A 59 1.85 -1.95 -15.17
C ILE A 59 2.40 -2.53 -16.47
N ILE A 60 3.63 -2.16 -16.80
CA ILE A 60 4.26 -2.52 -18.07
C ILE A 60 5.58 -3.27 -17.91
N SER A 61 6.03 -3.49 -16.68
CA SER A 61 7.27 -4.24 -16.38
C SER A 61 7.06 -5.75 -16.30
N GLN A 62 5.88 -6.21 -15.87
CA GLN A 62 5.65 -7.62 -15.58
C GLN A 62 5.90 -8.53 -16.79
N GLY A 63 6.69 -9.57 -16.55
CA GLY A 63 7.05 -10.56 -17.58
C GLY A 63 7.96 -10.03 -18.70
N LYS A 64 8.47 -8.80 -18.60
CA LYS A 64 9.44 -8.24 -19.56
C LYS A 64 10.83 -8.83 -19.38
N THR A 65 11.66 -8.73 -20.41
CA THR A 65 13.04 -9.18 -20.37
C THR A 65 13.85 -8.40 -19.34
N VAL A 66 14.52 -9.13 -18.46
CA VAL A 66 15.41 -8.59 -17.41
C VAL A 66 16.86 -8.98 -17.71
N PHE A 67 17.78 -8.04 -17.45
CA PHE A 67 19.21 -8.28 -17.46
C PHE A 67 19.86 -7.83 -16.13
N PRO A 68 20.77 -8.62 -15.53
CA PRO A 68 21.07 -10.01 -15.91
C PRO A 68 19.90 -10.97 -15.62
N THR A 69 19.86 -12.08 -16.29
CA THR A 69 18.80 -13.09 -16.11
C THR A 69 18.72 -13.65 -14.69
N SER A 70 19.78 -13.51 -13.89
CA SER A 70 19.78 -13.83 -12.45
C SER A 70 18.88 -12.89 -11.62
N SER A 71 18.43 -11.78 -12.19
CA SER A 71 17.50 -10.81 -11.59
C SER A 71 16.08 -10.94 -12.15
N ALA A 72 15.74 -12.04 -12.83
CA ALA A 72 14.48 -12.21 -13.56
C ALA A 72 13.24 -12.20 -12.65
N LEU A 73 13.40 -12.34 -11.33
CA LEU A 73 12.29 -12.30 -10.38
C LEU A 73 11.91 -10.89 -9.92
N VAL A 74 12.60 -9.84 -10.38
CA VAL A 74 12.27 -8.45 -9.97
C VAL A 74 11.04 -7.86 -10.67
N ASN A 75 10.41 -8.60 -11.55
CA ASN A 75 9.23 -8.17 -12.30
C ASN A 75 8.23 -9.30 -12.54
N ASP A 76 8.15 -10.26 -11.63
CA ASP A 76 7.24 -11.40 -11.71
C ASP A 76 5.89 -11.16 -11.01
N GLY A 77 5.71 -10.03 -10.35
CA GLY A 77 4.52 -9.64 -9.62
C GLY A 77 4.47 -10.23 -8.21
N ASN A 78 5.58 -10.79 -7.70
CA ASN A 78 5.64 -11.43 -6.41
C ASN A 78 6.80 -10.89 -5.56
N TYR A 79 6.49 -10.02 -4.62
CA TYR A 79 7.48 -9.37 -3.76
C TYR A 79 8.22 -10.31 -2.81
N HIS A 80 7.69 -11.52 -2.56
CA HIS A 80 8.23 -12.46 -1.57
C HIS A 80 9.22 -13.48 -2.12
N ASN A 81 9.44 -13.53 -3.42
CA ASN A 81 10.34 -14.52 -4.06
C ASN A 81 11.83 -14.21 -3.93
N GLY A 82 12.19 -13.20 -3.13
CA GLY A 82 13.58 -12.79 -2.98
C GLY A 82 14.16 -12.10 -4.19
N GLY A 83 13.35 -11.78 -5.20
CA GLY A 83 13.64 -10.94 -6.36
C GLY A 83 15.10 -10.95 -6.81
N TRP A 84 15.79 -9.86 -6.55
CA TRP A 84 17.22 -9.70 -6.79
C TRP A 84 17.95 -9.34 -5.49
N THR A 85 19.05 -10.04 -5.22
CA THR A 85 19.90 -9.80 -4.04
C THR A 85 21.33 -9.45 -4.43
N THR A 86 21.95 -8.56 -3.69
CA THR A 86 23.37 -8.21 -3.83
C THR A 86 24.01 -7.93 -2.47
N ARG A 87 25.34 -7.87 -2.42
CA ARG A 87 26.09 -7.59 -1.19
C ARG A 87 27.01 -6.40 -1.39
N ALA A 88 27.39 -5.70 -0.32
CA ALA A 88 28.31 -4.57 -0.36
C ALA A 88 29.59 -4.87 -1.15
N ALA A 89 30.13 -6.08 -1.05
CA ALA A 89 31.32 -6.50 -1.78
C ALA A 89 31.14 -6.58 -3.31
N ASN A 90 29.90 -6.63 -3.80
CA ASN A 90 29.57 -6.79 -5.21
C ASN A 90 29.00 -5.50 -5.84
N LEU A 91 29.05 -4.39 -5.11
CA LEU A 91 28.52 -3.13 -5.61
C LEU A 91 29.54 -2.41 -6.52
N PRO A 92 29.07 -1.65 -7.52
CA PRO A 92 27.68 -1.47 -7.90
C PRO A 92 27.10 -2.71 -8.60
N ALA A 93 25.81 -2.98 -8.35
CA ALA A 93 25.09 -4.09 -8.98
C ALA A 93 23.75 -3.58 -9.53
N SER A 94 23.33 -4.10 -10.68
CA SER A 94 22.16 -3.57 -11.38
C SER A 94 21.22 -4.63 -11.93
N ALA A 95 19.93 -4.26 -12.04
CA ALA A 95 18.91 -4.98 -12.78
C ALA A 95 18.27 -4.02 -13.78
N ALA A 96 18.21 -4.43 -15.04
CA ALA A 96 17.65 -3.64 -16.14
C ALA A 96 16.45 -4.38 -16.74
N ILE A 97 15.38 -3.64 -17.05
CA ILE A 97 14.13 -4.15 -17.61
C ILE A 97 13.89 -3.50 -18.97
N ASN A 98 13.59 -4.31 -19.98
CA ASN A 98 13.21 -3.82 -21.31
C ASN A 98 11.72 -3.44 -21.31
N ILE A 99 11.43 -2.17 -21.20
CA ILE A 99 10.07 -1.63 -21.24
C ILE A 99 9.51 -1.59 -22.66
N GLY A 100 10.39 -1.40 -23.65
CA GLY A 100 10.03 -1.14 -25.05
C GLY A 100 9.82 0.35 -25.31
N ALA A 101 9.61 0.67 -26.60
CA ALA A 101 9.32 2.03 -27.04
C ALA A 101 7.83 2.35 -26.88
N GLY A 102 7.50 3.63 -26.73
CA GLY A 102 6.13 4.14 -26.66
C GLY A 102 5.86 5.02 -25.44
N PRO A 103 6.06 4.52 -24.21
CA PRO A 103 5.90 5.34 -23.02
C PRO A 103 6.79 6.58 -23.03
N THR A 104 6.26 7.70 -22.52
CA THR A 104 7.01 8.97 -22.41
C THR A 104 7.28 9.36 -20.96
N ARG A 105 6.52 8.81 -20.02
CA ARG A 105 6.62 9.09 -18.58
C ARG A 105 6.32 7.82 -17.80
N LEU A 106 7.13 7.52 -16.81
CA LEU A 106 6.99 6.30 -16.00
C LEU A 106 6.94 6.63 -14.50
N LEU A 107 6.24 5.79 -13.75
CA LEU A 107 6.49 5.59 -12.32
C LEU A 107 7.29 4.30 -12.19
N VAL A 108 8.52 4.40 -11.70
CA VAL A 108 9.37 3.26 -11.34
C VAL A 108 9.34 3.13 -9.83
N GLN A 109 8.77 2.05 -9.34
CA GLN A 109 8.71 1.75 -7.90
C GLN A 109 9.46 0.47 -7.60
N TRP A 110 10.03 0.38 -6.41
CA TRP A 110 10.72 -0.80 -5.92
C TRP A 110 10.36 -1.07 -4.45
N ASP A 111 10.49 -2.32 -4.04
CA ASP A 111 10.23 -2.81 -2.70
C ASP A 111 11.30 -3.81 -2.27
N ASP A 112 11.62 -3.88 -0.99
CA ASP A 112 12.65 -4.78 -0.45
C ASP A 112 12.15 -6.22 -0.18
N GLY A 113 10.97 -6.58 -0.62
CA GLY A 113 10.39 -7.91 -0.47
C GLY A 113 9.80 -8.18 0.91
N GLY A 114 9.41 -7.14 1.64
CA GLY A 114 8.69 -7.30 2.90
C GLY A 114 9.52 -7.85 4.07
N THR A 115 10.83 -7.90 3.93
CA THR A 115 11.69 -8.34 5.02
C THR A 115 11.56 -7.38 6.20
N TYR A 116 11.12 -7.93 7.33
CA TYR A 116 11.04 -7.20 8.59
C TYR A 116 12.36 -6.53 8.93
N ASN A 117 12.30 -5.44 9.69
CA ASN A 117 13.44 -4.99 10.47
C ASN A 117 13.90 -6.17 11.34
N TYR A 118 14.81 -6.97 10.79
CA TYR A 118 15.41 -8.07 11.52
C TYR A 118 16.31 -7.45 12.58
N LYS A 119 16.06 -7.80 13.83
CA LYS A 119 17.04 -7.54 14.88
C LYS A 119 17.97 -8.74 14.95
N ASP A 120 19.25 -8.50 14.78
CA ASP A 120 20.26 -9.52 15.03
C ASP A 120 20.22 -9.94 16.53
N PRO A 121 20.92 -11.02 16.92
CA PRO A 121 20.97 -11.44 18.32
C PRO A 121 21.48 -10.40 19.30
N ALA A 122 22.18 -9.37 18.84
CA ALA A 122 22.63 -8.22 19.63
C ALA A 122 21.59 -7.11 19.74
N GLY A 123 20.43 -7.24 19.05
CA GLY A 123 19.37 -6.24 19.05
C GLY A 123 19.55 -5.09 18.05
N THR A 124 20.56 -5.17 17.18
CA THR A 124 20.81 -4.19 16.13
C THR A 124 19.78 -4.40 14.99
N VAL A 125 19.18 -3.31 14.53
CA VAL A 125 18.28 -3.34 13.38
C VAL A 125 19.11 -3.56 12.11
N VAL A 126 18.82 -4.63 11.39
CA VAL A 126 19.51 -5.00 10.16
C VAL A 126 18.56 -4.68 8.99
N TYR A 127 19.03 -3.87 8.06
CA TYR A 127 18.24 -3.44 6.91
C TYR A 127 18.58 -4.30 5.68
N GLY A 128 17.54 -4.66 4.90
CA GLY A 128 17.70 -5.35 3.61
C GLY A 128 17.61 -4.41 2.39
N PHE A 129 17.23 -3.13 2.56
CA PHE A 129 17.04 -2.22 1.44
C PHE A 129 18.33 -1.45 1.07
N PRO A 130 18.46 -0.95 -0.16
CA PRO A 130 19.63 -0.17 -0.59
C PRO A 130 19.69 1.20 0.10
N MET A 131 20.87 1.59 0.60
CA MET A 131 21.14 2.94 1.12
C MET A 131 21.43 3.92 -0.01
N GLY A 132 22.02 3.46 -1.11
CA GLY A 132 22.26 4.26 -2.29
C GLY A 132 21.90 3.50 -3.55
N TYR A 133 21.30 4.21 -4.51
CA TYR A 133 20.98 3.65 -5.82
C TYR A 133 20.76 4.74 -6.87
N THR A 134 20.80 4.34 -8.15
CA THR A 134 20.34 5.14 -9.28
C THR A 134 19.20 4.46 -10.01
N ILE A 135 18.36 5.27 -10.67
CA ILE A 135 17.50 4.81 -11.77
C ILE A 135 18.07 5.41 -13.03
N ASP A 136 18.44 4.54 -13.96
CA ASP A 136 19.04 4.90 -15.22
C ASP A 136 18.11 4.52 -16.39
N VAL A 137 18.19 5.23 -17.50
CA VAL A 137 17.43 4.94 -18.73
C VAL A 137 18.34 4.86 -19.94
N SER A 138 17.95 4.02 -20.92
CA SER A 138 18.66 3.90 -22.20
C SER A 138 17.66 3.84 -23.36
N GLY A 139 18.02 4.47 -24.48
CA GLY A 139 17.28 4.38 -25.74
C GLY A 139 17.95 3.52 -26.80
N ASP A 140 19.21 3.12 -26.57
CA ASP A 140 20.05 2.41 -27.52
C ASP A 140 20.58 1.06 -27.00
N SER A 141 20.28 0.69 -25.75
CA SER A 141 20.61 -0.64 -25.25
C SER A 141 19.80 -1.71 -25.99
N THR A 142 20.46 -2.81 -26.33
CA THR A 142 19.85 -3.97 -26.99
C THR A 142 19.72 -5.18 -26.06
N THR A 143 20.57 -5.24 -25.04
CA THR A 143 20.66 -6.39 -24.13
C THR A 143 20.42 -6.06 -22.67
N GLY A 144 20.38 -4.79 -22.31
CA GLY A 144 20.37 -4.31 -20.90
C GLY A 144 21.76 -4.16 -20.29
N ALA A 145 22.81 -4.69 -20.96
CA ALA A 145 24.21 -4.53 -20.56
C ALA A 145 24.95 -3.45 -21.35
N ASP A 146 24.59 -3.28 -22.61
CA ASP A 146 25.20 -2.39 -23.58
C ASP A 146 24.50 -1.03 -23.66
N GLY A 147 24.92 -0.22 -24.63
CA GLY A 147 24.31 1.07 -24.93
C GLY A 147 24.73 2.19 -23.99
N THR A 148 24.10 3.34 -24.17
CA THR A 148 24.34 4.56 -23.39
C THR A 148 23.27 4.71 -22.31
N TRP A 149 23.70 4.84 -21.07
CA TRP A 149 22.82 4.97 -19.92
C TRP A 149 22.89 6.38 -19.31
N THR A 150 21.74 6.94 -19.01
CA THR A 150 21.62 8.24 -18.34
C THR A 150 20.94 8.05 -16.99
N SER A 151 21.59 8.47 -15.90
CA SER A 151 20.98 8.49 -14.57
C SER A 151 19.96 9.62 -14.50
N VAL A 152 18.71 9.27 -14.22
CA VAL A 152 17.58 10.20 -14.06
C VAL A 152 17.16 10.37 -12.60
N VAL A 153 17.55 9.41 -11.74
CA VAL A 153 17.41 9.48 -10.28
C VAL A 153 18.72 9.06 -9.64
N THR A 154 19.15 9.78 -8.62
CA THR A 154 20.29 9.42 -7.75
C THR A 154 19.89 9.59 -6.30
N VAL A 155 20.03 8.52 -5.51
CA VAL A 155 19.77 8.48 -4.08
C VAL A 155 21.02 8.00 -3.35
N THR A 156 21.45 8.72 -2.32
CA THR A 156 22.70 8.44 -1.59
C THR A 156 22.49 8.09 -0.12
N ASP A 157 21.30 8.36 0.41
CA ASP A 157 20.96 8.28 1.84
C ASP A 157 19.55 7.75 2.07
N ASN A 158 19.18 6.69 1.34
CA ASN A 158 17.85 6.11 1.48
C ASN A 158 17.63 5.52 2.88
N ALA A 159 16.49 5.87 3.48
CA ALA A 159 16.09 5.42 4.81
C ALA A 159 14.79 4.60 4.81
N VAL A 160 14.23 4.30 3.62
CA VAL A 160 12.92 3.65 3.50
C VAL A 160 13.00 2.37 2.67
N ARG A 161 12.07 1.46 2.96
CA ARG A 161 12.03 0.11 2.40
C ARG A 161 11.41 0.03 1.00
N THR A 162 10.69 1.07 0.60
CA THR A 162 9.98 1.13 -0.67
C THR A 162 9.92 2.58 -1.14
N ARG A 163 10.12 2.82 -2.42
CA ARG A 163 10.05 4.15 -3.05
C ARG A 163 9.57 4.07 -4.48
N GLY A 164 8.90 5.14 -4.91
CA GLY A 164 8.52 5.35 -6.29
C GLY A 164 9.09 6.65 -6.85
N HIS A 165 9.53 6.61 -8.10
CA HIS A 165 10.10 7.75 -8.81
C HIS A 165 9.38 7.97 -10.14
N VAL A 166 8.87 9.17 -10.33
CA VAL A 166 8.35 9.59 -11.64
C VAL A 166 9.52 10.10 -12.49
N ILE A 167 9.67 9.54 -13.69
CA ILE A 167 10.77 9.86 -14.60
C ILE A 167 10.28 10.17 -16.02
N ASP A 168 11.03 11.03 -16.74
CA ASP A 168 10.88 11.16 -18.18
C ASP A 168 11.49 9.94 -18.88
N PHE A 169 10.72 9.36 -19.80
CA PHE A 169 11.14 8.18 -20.57
C PHE A 169 11.08 8.41 -22.08
N THR A 170 10.88 9.65 -22.52
CA THR A 170 10.76 10.00 -23.94
C THR A 170 11.96 9.51 -24.75
N GLY A 171 11.69 8.67 -25.76
CA GLY A 171 12.73 8.11 -26.63
C GLY A 171 13.61 7.04 -25.96
N LYS A 172 13.17 6.47 -24.84
CA LYS A 172 13.86 5.40 -24.13
C LYS A 172 13.15 4.06 -24.34
N THR A 173 13.86 2.96 -24.01
CA THR A 173 13.35 1.60 -24.13
C THR A 173 13.70 0.73 -22.93
N TRP A 174 14.72 1.11 -22.15
CA TRP A 174 15.18 0.37 -20.99
C TRP A 174 15.21 1.25 -19.74
N VAL A 175 14.82 0.65 -18.62
CA VAL A 175 15.01 1.16 -17.24
C VAL A 175 15.98 0.25 -16.51
N ARG A 176 16.88 0.83 -15.71
CA ARG A 176 17.82 0.07 -14.88
C ARG A 176 17.88 0.68 -13.49
N MET A 177 17.74 -0.16 -12.45
CA MET A 177 18.09 0.19 -11.09
C MET A 177 19.51 -0.30 -10.81
N THR A 178 20.38 0.59 -10.29
CA THR A 178 21.74 0.26 -9.88
C THR A 178 21.90 0.55 -8.39
N VAL A 179 22.09 -0.48 -7.57
CA VAL A 179 22.45 -0.33 -6.15
C VAL A 179 23.91 0.09 -6.05
N THR A 180 24.17 1.19 -5.36
CA THR A 180 25.49 1.81 -5.21
C THR A 180 26.03 1.76 -3.78
N ALA A 181 25.13 1.64 -2.78
CA ALA A 181 25.51 1.53 -1.38
C ALA A 181 24.57 0.58 -0.63
N ALA A 182 25.16 -0.30 0.18
CA ALA A 182 24.49 -1.16 1.14
C ALA A 182 24.43 -0.47 2.51
N PRO A 183 23.49 -0.88 3.40
CA PRO A 183 23.48 -0.42 4.78
C PRO A 183 24.76 -0.87 5.53
N PRO A 184 25.19 -0.12 6.56
CA PRO A 184 26.37 -0.48 7.36
C PRO A 184 26.29 -1.85 7.98
N THR A 185 25.06 -2.30 8.29
CA THR A 185 24.77 -3.66 8.77
C THR A 185 23.82 -4.32 7.80
N GLU A 186 24.35 -5.16 6.92
CA GLU A 186 23.53 -5.92 5.97
C GLU A 186 22.78 -7.05 6.67
N SER A 187 21.60 -7.39 6.16
CA SER A 187 20.93 -8.64 6.51
C SER A 187 21.79 -9.85 6.10
N GLY A 188 21.55 -11.02 6.64
CA GLY A 188 22.21 -12.25 6.21
C GLY A 188 22.10 -12.52 4.70
N ASN A 189 21.05 -11.96 4.06
CA ASN A 189 20.80 -12.06 2.63
C ASN A 189 21.38 -10.89 1.80
N GLY A 190 21.97 -9.89 2.43
CA GLY A 190 22.47 -8.67 1.77
C GLY A 190 21.39 -7.65 1.48
N VAL A 191 21.60 -6.82 0.45
CA VAL A 191 20.59 -5.89 -0.07
C VAL A 191 19.62 -6.67 -0.96
N GLN A 192 18.34 -6.50 -0.71
CA GLN A 192 17.26 -7.17 -1.43
C GLN A 192 16.39 -6.15 -2.16
N ILE A 193 15.98 -6.49 -3.37
CA ILE A 193 14.91 -5.86 -4.13
C ILE A 193 13.93 -6.98 -4.47
N GLY A 194 12.77 -6.95 -3.86
CA GLY A 194 11.73 -7.96 -4.09
C GLY A 194 11.10 -7.78 -5.46
N GLU A 195 10.78 -6.53 -5.81
CA GLU A 195 10.11 -6.21 -7.06
C GLU A 195 10.50 -4.82 -7.57
N ILE A 196 10.52 -4.65 -8.89
CA ILE A 196 10.61 -3.36 -9.59
C ILE A 196 9.40 -3.25 -10.52
N ASP A 197 8.38 -2.56 -10.07
CA ASP A 197 7.21 -2.26 -10.88
C ASP A 197 7.44 -0.99 -11.70
N VAL A 198 7.05 -1.04 -12.97
CA VAL A 198 7.06 0.12 -13.85
C VAL A 198 5.66 0.33 -14.39
N HIS A 199 5.10 1.50 -14.09
CA HIS A 199 3.78 1.92 -14.58
C HIS A 199 3.91 2.99 -15.66
N ASP A 200 3.10 2.89 -16.71
CA ASP A 200 3.01 3.90 -17.75
C ASP A 200 2.14 5.07 -17.28
N LEU A 201 2.76 6.23 -17.16
CA LEU A 201 2.12 7.50 -16.81
C LEU A 201 1.98 8.47 -17.98
N SER A 202 2.16 8.02 -19.21
CA SER A 202 2.17 8.90 -20.40
C SER A 202 0.90 9.73 -20.52
N ASN A 203 -0.23 9.21 -20.08
CA ASN A 203 -1.54 9.87 -20.11
C ASN A 203 -2.05 10.34 -18.74
N SER A 204 -1.23 10.18 -17.68
CA SER A 204 -1.61 10.54 -16.32
C SER A 204 -1.36 12.04 -16.05
N PRO A 205 -2.12 12.69 -15.13
CA PRO A 205 -1.82 14.03 -14.66
C PRO A 205 -0.46 14.11 -13.97
N GLU A 206 -0.01 15.31 -13.64
CA GLU A 206 1.30 15.50 -12.97
C GLU A 206 1.40 14.69 -11.67
N LEU A 207 0.40 14.78 -10.81
CA LEU A 207 0.20 13.83 -9.72
C LEU A 207 -0.69 12.69 -10.23
N PRO A 208 -0.16 11.47 -10.40
CA PRO A 208 -0.95 10.33 -10.85
C PRO A 208 -2.11 10.06 -9.89
N ASP A 209 -3.29 9.79 -10.44
CA ASP A 209 -4.50 9.66 -9.62
C ASP A 209 -4.79 8.24 -9.12
N ASP A 210 -4.06 7.22 -9.60
CA ASP A 210 -4.19 5.82 -9.15
C ASP A 210 -2.89 5.31 -8.49
N THR A 211 -2.47 5.97 -7.41
CA THR A 211 -1.23 5.65 -6.69
C THR A 211 -1.48 5.56 -5.19
N TRP A 212 -1.06 4.45 -4.56
CA TRP A 212 -1.44 4.04 -3.21
C TRP A 212 -0.23 3.73 -2.34
N PHE A 213 -0.13 4.39 -1.19
CA PHE A 213 0.89 4.11 -0.19
C PHE A 213 0.22 3.51 1.06
N PHE A 214 0.52 2.25 1.36
CA PHE A 214 -0.01 1.56 2.53
C PHE A 214 0.96 1.70 3.71
N MET A 215 0.60 2.51 4.68
CA MET A 215 1.30 2.62 5.96
C MET A 215 0.52 1.86 7.04
N GLY A 216 1.24 1.19 7.93
CA GLY A 216 0.62 0.46 9.03
C GLY A 216 1.62 -0.45 9.75
N ASP A 217 1.09 -1.36 10.51
CA ASP A 217 1.84 -2.33 11.31
C ASP A 217 2.13 -3.66 10.58
N SER A 218 2.31 -4.75 11.33
CA SER A 218 2.58 -6.08 10.78
C SER A 218 1.45 -6.60 9.88
N ILE A 219 0.20 -6.28 10.18
CA ILE A 219 -0.94 -6.74 9.37
C ILE A 219 -0.87 -6.08 7.99
N THR A 220 -0.57 -4.79 7.91
CA THR A 220 -0.32 -4.09 6.65
C THR A 220 0.88 -4.68 5.91
N ALA A 221 1.99 -4.92 6.61
CA ALA A 221 3.19 -5.47 6.02
C ALA A 221 2.94 -6.84 5.36
N PHE A 222 2.14 -7.70 5.97
CA PHE A 222 1.79 -9.01 5.41
C PHE A 222 0.75 -8.94 4.29
N ALA A 223 -0.31 -8.12 4.47
CA ALA A 223 -1.43 -8.13 3.54
C ALA A 223 -1.05 -7.66 2.13
N TYR A 224 -0.09 -6.76 2.03
CA TYR A 224 0.23 -6.10 0.76
C TYR A 224 1.63 -6.42 0.24
N ASP A 225 2.25 -7.49 0.74
CA ASP A 225 3.54 -7.99 0.25
C ASP A 225 3.44 -8.71 -1.10
N ARG A 226 2.23 -8.93 -1.60
CA ARG A 226 1.91 -9.59 -2.88
C ARG A 226 2.55 -10.97 -3.06
N ALA A 227 2.85 -11.69 -1.97
CA ALA A 227 3.28 -13.07 -2.02
C ALA A 227 2.31 -13.92 -2.85
N ALA A 228 2.81 -14.99 -3.48
CA ALA A 228 1.98 -15.86 -4.33
C ALA A 228 0.76 -16.43 -3.58
N ALA A 229 0.90 -16.70 -2.29
CA ALA A 229 -0.19 -17.18 -1.44
C ALA A 229 -1.27 -16.12 -1.18
N HIS A 230 -0.95 -14.82 -1.33
CA HIS A 230 -1.85 -13.69 -1.09
C HIS A 230 -2.48 -13.13 -2.36
N GLN A 231 -2.17 -13.72 -3.52
CA GLN A 231 -2.74 -13.31 -4.80
C GLN A 231 -4.19 -13.81 -4.98
N PRO A 232 -5.03 -13.05 -5.72
CA PRO A 232 -4.69 -11.80 -6.40
C PRO A 232 -4.58 -10.61 -5.42
N SER A 233 -3.62 -9.72 -5.67
CA SER A 233 -3.45 -8.48 -4.89
C SER A 233 -4.60 -7.50 -5.16
N PHE A 234 -4.73 -6.48 -4.30
CA PHE A 234 -5.63 -5.35 -4.51
C PHE A 234 -5.54 -4.78 -5.94
N ALA A 235 -4.30 -4.51 -6.40
CA ALA A 235 -4.08 -3.97 -7.75
C ALA A 235 -4.53 -4.93 -8.85
N SER A 236 -4.21 -6.23 -8.71
CA SER A 236 -4.64 -7.26 -9.66
C SER A 236 -6.16 -7.41 -9.71
N LEU A 237 -6.84 -7.29 -8.56
CA LEU A 237 -8.31 -7.37 -8.49
C LEU A 237 -8.98 -6.18 -9.19
N ILE A 238 -8.46 -4.96 -9.02
CA ILE A 238 -8.92 -3.79 -9.76
C ILE A 238 -8.72 -4.00 -11.26
N HIS A 239 -7.53 -4.45 -11.66
CA HIS A 239 -7.22 -4.70 -13.08
C HIS A 239 -8.14 -5.75 -13.71
N MET A 240 -8.40 -6.84 -13.01
CA MET A 240 -9.33 -7.89 -13.48
C MET A 240 -10.75 -7.39 -13.70
N ALA A 241 -11.17 -6.38 -12.92
CA ALA A 241 -12.50 -5.78 -13.04
C ALA A 241 -12.55 -4.61 -14.03
N LEU A 242 -11.49 -3.85 -14.16
CA LEU A 242 -11.42 -2.57 -14.88
C LEU A 242 -10.09 -2.42 -15.65
N ASP A 243 -9.79 -3.31 -16.62
CA ASP A 243 -8.67 -3.10 -17.55
C ASP A 243 -8.89 -1.79 -18.35
N PRO A 244 -7.90 -0.88 -18.47
CA PRO A 244 -6.47 -1.02 -18.16
C PRO A 244 -6.00 -0.44 -16.80
N TYR A 245 -6.89 -0.22 -15.82
CA TYR A 245 -6.48 0.24 -14.50
C TYR A 245 -5.62 -0.82 -13.81
N PHE A 246 -4.54 -0.38 -13.20
CA PHE A 246 -3.68 -1.20 -12.34
C PHE A 246 -3.06 -0.28 -11.28
N PRO A 247 -3.65 -0.19 -10.08
CA PRO A 247 -3.15 0.68 -9.02
C PRO A 247 -1.64 0.51 -8.78
N ALA A 248 -0.90 1.61 -8.84
CA ALA A 248 0.49 1.61 -8.40
C ALA A 248 0.50 1.64 -6.88
N MET A 249 0.80 0.50 -6.25
CA MET A 249 0.77 0.37 -4.81
C MET A 249 2.15 0.01 -4.25
N ILE A 250 2.50 0.62 -3.11
CA ILE A 250 3.68 0.25 -2.34
C ILE A 250 3.32 -0.03 -0.88
N ASN A 251 4.03 -0.99 -0.30
CA ASN A 251 3.82 -1.46 1.05
C ASN A 251 4.84 -0.85 2.01
N GLY A 252 4.40 0.11 2.81
CA GLY A 252 5.18 0.73 3.88
C GLY A 252 4.83 0.22 5.29
N GLY A 253 4.22 -0.96 5.43
CA GLY A 253 3.93 -1.58 6.73
C GLY A 253 5.20 -1.98 7.48
N ILE A 254 5.24 -1.77 8.80
CA ILE A 254 6.36 -2.14 9.67
C ILE A 254 5.83 -2.86 10.90
N GLY A 255 6.35 -4.06 11.16
CA GLY A 255 5.92 -4.90 12.27
C GLY A 255 5.98 -4.21 13.63
N SER A 256 4.96 -4.43 14.45
CA SER A 256 4.86 -3.92 15.84
C SER A 256 4.76 -2.40 16.00
N GLU A 257 4.58 -1.62 14.93
CA GLU A 257 4.39 -0.17 15.04
C GLU A 257 3.06 0.18 15.72
N LEU A 258 3.13 1.25 16.50
CA LEU A 258 2.01 2.01 17.06
C LEU A 258 1.70 3.20 16.14
N SER A 259 0.54 3.82 16.31
CA SER A 259 0.21 5.10 15.66
C SER A 259 1.28 6.18 15.88
N ALA A 260 1.92 6.20 17.05
CA ALA A 260 3.01 7.12 17.36
C ALA A 260 4.25 6.91 16.46
N ASN A 261 4.58 5.67 16.10
CA ASN A 261 5.66 5.36 15.17
C ASN A 261 5.30 5.80 13.75
N GLY A 262 4.06 5.52 13.33
CA GLY A 262 3.53 5.99 12.05
C GLY A 262 3.60 7.52 11.92
N LEU A 263 3.15 8.24 12.95
CA LEU A 263 3.21 9.70 13.00
C LEU A 263 4.64 10.22 12.87
N ALA A 264 5.60 9.58 13.55
CA ALA A 264 6.99 10.02 13.52
C ALA A 264 7.65 9.87 12.14
N ARG A 265 7.30 8.83 11.36
CA ARG A 265 7.90 8.58 10.03
C ARG A 265 7.09 9.12 8.85
N LEU A 266 5.83 9.55 9.07
CA LEU A 266 4.98 10.04 7.99
C LEU A 266 5.56 11.25 7.24
N PRO A 267 6.19 12.27 7.89
CA PRO A 267 6.80 13.38 7.17
C PRO A 267 7.81 12.92 6.12
N GLU A 268 8.67 11.97 6.47
CA GLU A 268 9.66 11.40 5.55
C GLU A 268 8.99 10.58 4.43
N ALA A 269 8.00 9.75 4.77
CA ALA A 269 7.25 8.98 3.77
C ALA A 269 6.58 9.88 2.73
N LEU A 270 5.96 10.99 3.14
CA LEU A 270 5.36 11.98 2.25
C LEU A 270 6.40 12.67 1.36
N MET A 271 7.54 13.05 1.93
CA MET A 271 8.63 13.72 1.21
C MET A 271 9.28 12.80 0.17
N LEU A 272 9.53 11.54 0.53
CA LEU A 272 10.25 10.59 -0.31
C LEU A 272 9.37 9.92 -1.37
N ASN A 273 8.05 9.99 -1.22
CA ASN A 273 7.08 9.39 -2.13
C ASN A 273 6.04 10.41 -2.64
N PRO A 274 6.47 11.49 -3.31
CA PRO A 274 5.59 12.57 -3.74
C PRO A 274 4.56 12.14 -4.79
N ALA A 275 4.81 11.07 -5.54
CA ALA A 275 3.94 10.57 -6.59
C ALA A 275 2.68 9.86 -6.07
N TYR A 276 2.63 9.48 -4.80
CA TYR A 276 1.50 8.73 -4.26
C TYR A 276 0.40 9.67 -3.77
N ARG A 277 -0.83 9.39 -4.21
CA ARG A 277 -2.02 10.21 -3.94
C ARG A 277 -2.78 9.73 -2.72
N PHE A 278 -3.03 8.42 -2.62
CA PHE A 278 -3.74 7.83 -1.50
C PHE A 278 -2.75 7.34 -0.44
N PHE A 279 -2.95 7.75 0.80
CA PHE A 279 -2.19 7.30 1.96
C PHE A 279 -3.10 6.52 2.90
N VAL A 280 -2.92 5.21 2.93
CA VAL A 280 -3.62 4.31 3.85
C VAL A 280 -2.91 4.34 5.19
N LEU A 281 -3.66 4.57 6.27
CA LEU A 281 -3.15 4.66 7.64
C LEU A 281 -3.72 3.50 8.48
N GLY A 282 -3.11 2.31 8.35
CA GLY A 282 -3.54 1.05 8.95
C GLY A 282 -2.93 0.82 10.34
N TYR A 283 -3.23 1.67 11.31
CA TYR A 283 -2.73 1.58 12.70
C TYR A 283 -3.87 1.33 13.68
N GLY A 284 -3.53 0.85 14.87
CA GLY A 284 -4.45 0.72 15.99
C GLY A 284 -4.41 -0.63 16.69
N THR A 285 -4.01 -1.70 16.01
CA THR A 285 -3.91 -3.04 16.59
C THR A 285 -2.95 -3.06 17.78
N ASN A 286 -1.74 -2.56 17.60
CA ASN A 286 -0.75 -2.48 18.67
C ASN A 286 -1.08 -1.41 19.72
N ASP A 287 -1.73 -0.32 19.33
CA ASP A 287 -2.23 0.70 20.26
C ASP A 287 -3.26 0.11 21.19
N ALA A 288 -4.20 -0.69 20.69
CA ALA A 288 -5.22 -1.37 21.50
C ALA A 288 -4.63 -2.35 22.51
N ASN A 289 -3.54 -3.05 22.14
CA ASN A 289 -2.84 -3.94 23.06
C ASN A 289 -2.05 -3.17 24.13
N ARG A 290 -1.17 -2.25 23.71
CA ARG A 290 -0.20 -1.61 24.62
C ARG A 290 -0.74 -0.41 25.35
N GLY A 291 -1.70 0.30 24.74
CA GLY A 291 -2.30 1.51 25.31
C GLY A 291 -3.47 1.22 26.25
N GLY A 292 -4.21 0.14 25.97
CA GLY A 292 -5.46 -0.11 26.65
C GLY A 292 -6.38 1.12 26.61
N THR A 293 -7.23 1.30 27.61
CA THR A 293 -8.13 2.47 27.70
C THR A 293 -7.35 3.80 27.80
N ASN A 294 -6.21 3.81 28.49
CA ASN A 294 -5.41 5.02 28.67
C ASN A 294 -4.72 5.49 27.37
N GLY A 295 -4.56 4.63 26.37
CA GLY A 295 -3.96 4.94 25.08
C GLY A 295 -4.92 5.52 24.06
N MET A 296 -6.23 5.49 24.29
CA MET A 296 -7.25 5.89 23.31
C MET A 296 -7.12 7.35 22.88
N ASP A 297 -6.91 8.28 23.80
CA ASP A 297 -6.74 9.70 23.49
C ASP A 297 -5.44 9.96 22.71
N THR A 298 -4.38 9.24 23.06
CA THR A 298 -3.10 9.31 22.34
C THR A 298 -3.25 8.79 20.92
N TYR A 299 -3.93 7.64 20.73
CA TYR A 299 -4.21 7.09 19.40
C TYR A 299 -5.02 8.08 18.56
N ARG A 300 -6.12 8.64 19.13
CA ARG A 300 -6.95 9.66 18.47
C ARG A 300 -6.10 10.84 18.00
N SER A 301 -5.26 11.38 18.88
CA SER A 301 -4.42 12.53 18.58
C SER A 301 -3.38 12.23 17.50
N ASN A 302 -2.75 11.05 17.54
CA ASN A 302 -1.79 10.63 16.54
C ASN A 302 -2.43 10.45 15.16
N MET A 303 -3.59 9.76 15.12
CA MET A 303 -4.32 9.53 13.86
C MET A 303 -4.82 10.85 13.26
N GLN A 304 -5.37 11.78 14.08
CA GLN A 304 -5.77 13.10 13.60
C GLN A 304 -4.58 13.85 13.03
N ALA A 305 -3.43 13.86 13.71
CA ALA A 305 -2.23 14.53 13.22
C ALA A 305 -1.74 13.93 11.88
N MET A 306 -1.81 12.61 11.71
CA MET A 306 -1.47 11.96 10.43
C MET A 306 -2.45 12.36 9.33
N ILE A 307 -3.77 12.40 9.60
CA ILE A 307 -4.78 12.88 8.66
C ILE A 307 -4.45 14.29 8.19
N ASP A 308 -4.18 15.20 9.13
CA ASP A 308 -3.89 16.60 8.85
C ASP A 308 -2.63 16.76 7.99
N MET A 309 -1.57 16.00 8.30
CA MET A 309 -0.33 16.01 7.50
C MET A 309 -0.55 15.52 6.07
N VAL A 310 -1.30 14.42 5.88
CA VAL A 310 -1.59 13.89 4.54
C VAL A 310 -2.39 14.89 3.74
N LYS A 311 -3.43 15.51 4.35
CA LYS A 311 -4.24 16.55 3.70
C LYS A 311 -3.42 17.80 3.38
N ALA A 312 -2.57 18.25 4.31
CA ALA A 312 -1.69 19.40 4.10
C ALA A 312 -0.69 19.18 2.94
N ALA A 313 -0.30 17.93 2.69
CA ALA A 313 0.50 17.55 1.53
C ALA A 313 -0.31 17.44 0.22
N GLY A 314 -1.60 17.79 0.21
CA GLY A 314 -2.47 17.68 -0.96
C GLY A 314 -2.83 16.23 -1.33
N LYS A 315 -2.75 15.31 -0.38
CA LYS A 315 -3.00 13.88 -0.57
C LYS A 315 -4.24 13.43 0.19
N ILE A 316 -4.68 12.21 -0.06
CA ILE A 316 -5.95 11.67 0.43
C ILE A 316 -5.67 10.59 1.48
N PRO A 317 -5.97 10.83 2.77
CA PRO A 317 -5.87 9.82 3.79
C PRO A 317 -7.08 8.88 3.75
N ILE A 318 -6.83 7.58 3.92
CA ILE A 318 -7.87 6.54 4.06
C ILE A 318 -7.52 5.70 5.29
N ILE A 319 -8.51 5.43 6.14
CA ILE A 319 -8.33 4.64 7.35
C ILE A 319 -9.25 3.43 7.29
N PRO A 320 -8.72 2.19 7.26
CA PRO A 320 -9.53 1.00 7.42
C PRO A 320 -9.92 0.81 8.89
N ARG A 321 -11.02 0.11 9.16
CA ARG A 321 -11.27 -0.36 10.51
C ARG A 321 -10.26 -1.41 10.92
N ILE A 322 -9.78 -1.32 12.15
CA ILE A 322 -8.80 -2.23 12.74
C ILE A 322 -9.38 -3.64 12.73
N PRO A 323 -8.66 -4.67 12.27
CA PRO A 323 -9.15 -6.04 12.27
C PRO A 323 -9.56 -6.52 13.67
N TYR A 324 -10.63 -7.30 13.73
CA TYR A 324 -10.92 -8.07 14.94
C TYR A 324 -9.74 -9.03 15.22
N ALA A 325 -9.43 -9.23 16.50
CA ALA A 325 -8.45 -10.22 16.93
C ALA A 325 -9.09 -11.14 17.97
N SER A 326 -8.93 -12.45 17.81
CA SER A 326 -9.39 -13.43 18.80
C SER A 326 -8.44 -13.55 20.00
N ASN A 327 -7.24 -12.99 19.90
CA ASN A 327 -6.26 -12.93 20.98
C ASN A 327 -6.72 -11.93 22.05
N PRO A 328 -6.90 -12.35 23.32
CA PRO A 328 -7.43 -11.49 24.39
C PRO A 328 -6.60 -10.23 24.66
N LEU A 329 -5.29 -10.22 24.31
CA LEU A 329 -4.44 -9.05 24.47
C LEU A 329 -4.86 -7.89 23.54
N TYR A 330 -5.62 -8.17 22.50
CA TYR A 330 -6.09 -7.21 21.49
C TYR A 330 -7.61 -6.98 21.58
N SER A 331 -8.23 -7.33 22.70
CA SER A 331 -9.69 -7.30 22.90
C SER A 331 -10.31 -5.91 22.81
N MET A 332 -9.51 -4.84 22.80
CA MET A 332 -9.99 -3.46 22.74
C MET A 332 -10.09 -2.88 21.32
N THR A 333 -9.83 -3.67 20.27
CA THR A 333 -9.92 -3.17 18.91
C THR A 333 -11.29 -2.63 18.51
N ASP A 334 -12.38 -3.12 19.15
CA ASP A 334 -13.73 -2.56 19.01
C ASP A 334 -13.82 -1.11 19.47
N GLN A 335 -13.25 -0.78 20.64
CA GLN A 335 -13.27 0.57 21.22
C GLN A 335 -12.39 1.53 20.40
N TYR A 336 -11.26 1.07 19.91
CA TYR A 336 -10.42 1.84 19.01
C TYR A 336 -11.09 2.07 17.64
N ASN A 337 -11.92 1.14 17.19
CA ASN A 337 -12.71 1.32 15.96
C ASN A 337 -13.79 2.41 16.09
N VAL A 338 -14.31 2.65 17.30
CA VAL A 338 -15.17 3.83 17.55
C VAL A 338 -14.41 5.12 17.22
N ILE A 339 -13.14 5.21 17.60
CA ILE A 339 -12.29 6.36 17.26
C ILE A 339 -12.06 6.45 15.76
N VAL A 340 -11.82 5.33 15.08
CA VAL A 340 -11.67 5.31 13.61
C VAL A 340 -12.94 5.85 12.95
N ASP A 341 -14.12 5.37 13.35
CA ASP A 341 -15.40 5.81 12.79
C ASP A 341 -15.64 7.31 13.01
N GLU A 342 -15.32 7.83 14.21
CA GLU A 342 -15.41 9.27 14.53
C GLU A 342 -14.42 10.10 13.68
N LEU A 343 -13.18 9.64 13.49
CA LEU A 343 -12.19 10.33 12.67
C LEU A 343 -12.58 10.34 11.19
N VAL A 344 -13.08 9.24 10.67
CA VAL A 344 -13.59 9.15 9.30
C VAL A 344 -14.74 10.14 9.09
N ALA A 345 -15.71 10.17 10.01
CA ALA A 345 -16.87 11.05 9.92
C ALA A 345 -16.48 12.53 10.07
N SER A 346 -15.73 12.87 11.14
CA SER A 346 -15.39 14.27 11.46
C SER A 346 -14.46 14.92 10.43
N ASN A 347 -13.63 14.12 9.76
CA ASN A 347 -12.72 14.59 8.71
C ASN A 347 -13.27 14.40 7.30
N ASN A 348 -14.49 13.88 7.15
CA ASN A 348 -15.11 13.55 5.87
C ASN A 348 -14.17 12.72 4.97
N LEU A 349 -13.61 11.63 5.50
CA LEU A 349 -12.70 10.77 4.78
C LEU A 349 -13.46 9.76 3.93
N ILE A 350 -12.82 9.28 2.87
CA ILE A 350 -13.21 8.06 2.19
C ILE A 350 -13.05 6.91 3.19
N PRO A 351 -14.10 6.15 3.49
CA PRO A 351 -13.97 5.02 4.40
C PRO A 351 -13.13 3.91 3.77
N GLY A 352 -12.16 3.38 4.53
CA GLY A 352 -11.49 2.13 4.18
C GLY A 352 -12.39 0.91 4.46
N PRO A 353 -11.91 -0.31 4.16
CA PRO A 353 -12.66 -1.54 4.41
C PRO A 353 -12.91 -1.78 5.89
N ASP A 354 -14.06 -2.44 6.18
CA ASP A 354 -14.39 -2.91 7.53
C ASP A 354 -13.76 -4.29 7.79
N PHE A 355 -12.48 -4.30 8.14
CA PHE A 355 -11.80 -5.53 8.52
C PHE A 355 -12.32 -6.11 9.83
N TYR A 356 -12.81 -5.26 10.76
CA TYR A 356 -13.33 -5.74 12.03
C TYR A 356 -14.52 -6.68 11.84
N ALA A 357 -15.52 -6.25 11.10
CA ALA A 357 -16.72 -7.05 10.84
C ALA A 357 -16.39 -8.35 10.08
N PHE A 358 -15.47 -8.27 9.10
CA PHE A 358 -15.06 -9.45 8.34
C PHE A 358 -14.40 -10.51 9.22
N PHE A 359 -13.36 -10.15 9.98
CA PHE A 359 -12.63 -11.12 10.81
C PHE A 359 -13.43 -11.59 12.03
N MET A 360 -14.34 -10.79 12.55
CA MET A 360 -15.28 -11.23 13.59
C MET A 360 -16.22 -12.33 13.07
N ALA A 361 -16.61 -12.25 11.80
CA ALA A 361 -17.45 -13.27 11.15
C ALA A 361 -16.64 -14.50 10.65
N ASN A 362 -15.33 -14.37 10.49
CA ASN A 362 -14.42 -15.40 9.96
C ASN A 362 -13.21 -15.59 10.90
N PRO A 363 -13.45 -16.05 12.16
CA PRO A 363 -12.38 -16.13 13.17
C PRO A 363 -11.33 -17.21 12.86
N ASP A 364 -11.63 -18.13 11.95
CA ASP A 364 -10.69 -19.21 11.55
C ASP A 364 -9.59 -18.70 10.59
N ASP A 365 -9.76 -17.51 10.00
CA ASP A 365 -8.78 -16.88 9.09
C ASP A 365 -7.56 -16.26 9.82
N PHE A 366 -7.42 -16.54 11.12
CA PHE A 366 -6.24 -16.17 11.93
C PHE A 366 -5.25 -17.32 12.13
N THR A 367 -5.34 -18.39 11.40
CA THR A 367 -4.36 -19.47 11.51
C THR A 367 -3.05 -19.05 10.84
N CYS A 368 -2.07 -18.77 11.65
CA CYS A 368 -0.78 -18.21 11.25
C CYS A 368 0.05 -19.17 10.34
N PRO A 369 0.13 -18.99 9.00
CA PRO A 369 1.05 -19.77 8.16
C PRO A 369 2.49 -19.27 8.18
N PRO A 370 2.82 -17.96 8.40
CA PRO A 370 4.21 -17.54 8.52
C PRO A 370 4.90 -18.07 9.78
N CYS A 371 4.16 -18.62 10.73
CA CYS A 371 4.70 -19.05 12.01
C CYS A 371 5.46 -20.39 11.97
N GLY A 372 5.53 -21.05 10.80
CA GLY A 372 6.25 -22.30 10.61
C GLY A 372 5.56 -23.53 11.24
N PRO A 373 6.01 -24.75 10.90
CA PRO A 373 5.41 -25.98 11.40
C PRO A 373 5.45 -26.03 12.94
N GLY A 374 4.29 -26.22 13.55
CA GLY A 374 4.14 -26.39 15.01
C GLY A 374 3.78 -25.13 15.80
N ARG A 375 3.54 -23.96 15.16
CA ARG A 375 2.94 -22.81 15.83
C ARG A 375 1.43 -22.83 15.70
N THR A 376 0.76 -22.67 16.83
CA THR A 376 -0.68 -22.46 16.93
C THR A 376 -1.05 -21.07 16.45
N THR A 377 -2.30 -20.87 16.03
CA THR A 377 -2.89 -19.56 15.72
C THR A 377 -2.49 -18.55 16.80
N ASP A 378 -2.00 -17.38 16.40
CA ASP A 378 -1.72 -16.32 17.36
C ASP A 378 -2.98 -15.45 17.67
N GLY A 379 -4.06 -15.67 16.92
CA GLY A 379 -5.32 -14.98 17.07
C GLY A 379 -5.25 -13.49 16.72
N LEU A 380 -4.22 -13.09 15.98
CA LEU A 380 -3.93 -11.69 15.64
C LEU A 380 -3.63 -11.51 14.15
N HIS A 381 -2.66 -12.25 13.63
CA HIS A 381 -2.24 -12.11 12.23
C HIS A 381 -3.12 -12.98 11.34
N PRO A 382 -3.75 -12.42 10.31
CA PRO A 382 -4.50 -13.19 9.33
C PRO A 382 -3.60 -14.23 8.63
N ASP A 383 -4.18 -15.37 8.28
CA ASP A 383 -3.52 -16.37 7.43
C ASP A 383 -3.61 -15.99 5.94
N ASP A 384 -3.12 -16.85 5.06
CA ASP A 384 -3.15 -16.61 3.61
C ASP A 384 -4.57 -16.30 3.11
N THR A 385 -5.60 -16.98 3.65
CA THR A 385 -7.00 -16.75 3.30
C THR A 385 -7.48 -15.38 3.78
N GLY A 386 -7.16 -15.03 5.03
CA GLY A 386 -7.46 -13.71 5.60
C GLY A 386 -6.75 -12.58 4.87
N LEU A 387 -5.48 -12.77 4.47
CA LEU A 387 -4.72 -11.78 3.71
C LEU A 387 -5.26 -11.59 2.28
N GLN A 388 -5.71 -12.67 1.61
CA GLN A 388 -6.45 -12.58 0.34
C GLN A 388 -7.76 -11.80 0.51
N ALA A 389 -8.51 -12.09 1.58
CA ALA A 389 -9.75 -11.38 1.87
C ALA A 389 -9.52 -9.88 2.12
N MET A 390 -8.42 -9.50 2.78
CA MET A 390 -8.07 -8.07 2.96
C MET A 390 -7.85 -7.37 1.62
N ASN A 391 -7.16 -8.00 0.67
CA ASN A 391 -7.00 -7.48 -0.68
C ASN A 391 -8.34 -7.33 -1.41
N GLN A 392 -9.24 -8.31 -1.28
CA GLN A 392 -10.58 -8.27 -1.87
C GLN A 392 -11.45 -7.16 -1.26
N LEU A 393 -11.38 -6.98 0.05
CA LEU A 393 -12.12 -5.91 0.75
C LEU A 393 -11.61 -4.52 0.33
N TRP A 394 -10.30 -4.36 0.13
CA TRP A 394 -9.75 -3.12 -0.42
C TRP A 394 -10.22 -2.86 -1.85
N ALA A 395 -10.20 -3.87 -2.72
CA ALA A 395 -10.69 -3.71 -4.09
C ALA A 395 -12.17 -3.30 -4.08
N THR A 396 -12.97 -3.89 -3.20
CA THR A 396 -14.39 -3.53 -3.04
C THR A 396 -14.57 -2.10 -2.54
N ALA A 397 -13.80 -1.67 -1.52
CA ALA A 397 -13.89 -0.33 -0.94
C ALA A 397 -13.39 0.75 -1.91
N ALA A 398 -12.39 0.45 -2.74
CA ALA A 398 -11.83 1.38 -3.70
C ALA A 398 -12.63 1.46 -5.02
N MET A 399 -13.40 0.43 -5.38
CA MET A 399 -14.14 0.38 -6.64
C MET A 399 -14.98 1.63 -6.95
N PRO A 400 -15.67 2.27 -5.98
CA PRO A 400 -16.43 3.49 -6.24
C PRO A 400 -15.59 4.71 -6.63
N LEU A 401 -14.26 4.65 -6.47
CA LEU A 401 -13.35 5.72 -6.87
C LEU A 401 -13.01 5.70 -8.35
N TYR A 402 -13.28 4.58 -9.02
CA TYR A 402 -13.05 4.39 -10.46
C TYR A 402 -14.29 4.73 -11.28
N PRO A 403 -14.13 5.05 -12.57
CA PRO A 403 -15.27 5.20 -13.46
C PRO A 403 -16.12 3.93 -13.47
N ALA A 404 -17.42 4.09 -13.64
CA ALA A 404 -18.29 2.93 -13.88
C ALA A 404 -17.84 2.19 -15.15
N PRO A 405 -17.85 0.84 -15.16
CA PRO A 405 -17.45 0.04 -16.30
C PRO A 405 -18.37 0.24 -17.51
#